data_5c1587f254ba98d0839991396aad2080
#
_entry.id   5c1587f254ba98d0839991396aad2080
#
_cell.length_a   1.000
_cell.length_b   1.000
_cell.length_c   1.000
_cell.angle_alpha   90.00
_cell.angle_beta   90.00
_cell.angle_gamma   90.00
#
_symmetry.space_group_name_H-M   'P 1'
#
loop_
_entity.id
_entity.type
_entity.pdbx_description
1 polymer ?
#
loop_
_entity_poly.entity_id
_entity_poly.type
_entity_poly.pdbx_seq_one_letter_code
_entity_poly.pdbx_strand_id
1 'polypeptide(L)'
;MKKTIILLMALILLFGCGKQEIYDYRDDGDENDYVIVRTDQVETEVYQNNDFSITIPKGWMVTYAGYNIYHTIRVYDPNEPLNQMFVLLKAEPLFHCEEGKQAWIAQGGTSAIIGGAPVLYNPSTEGFYQTFNEFIDFITNADNTYYGYEFPNFGNFNVIETYPSNSSLSAYAYGDSLLRGTFSADGKEGEGLFAASVCDFGSFPIGTGNVNNYVLEQVDGGYYMVYNIIAITTVKDSFVDYESLLTKCMSSLDYSSSFVAATNQASNEKVALAMQISKNFNEVMDGFMSSWENRNRSFDIMSQKQSDAILGYERVYDTETNEIYKATNGFMDVYDEDRFKPITEDMYSEPISGYIEKQ
;
A
#
# COMPACT_ATOMS: atom_id res chain seq x y z
N MET A 1 10.96 54.09 -24.11
CA MET A 1 11.69 52.92 -23.57
C MET A 1 10.68 51.93 -23.05
N LYS A 2 10.32 50.95 -23.84
CA LYS A 2 9.38 49.86 -23.45
C LYS A 2 10.22 48.67 -23.00
N LYS A 3 10.11 48.29 -21.75
CA LYS A 3 10.71 47.05 -21.20
C LYS A 3 9.78 45.89 -21.54
N THR A 4 10.21 45.03 -22.44
CA THR A 4 9.55 43.76 -22.75
C THR A 4 9.97 42.76 -21.68
N ILE A 5 9.02 42.33 -20.83
CA ILE A 5 9.21 41.26 -19.91
C ILE A 5 8.94 39.96 -20.68
N ILE A 6 9.99 39.19 -20.91
CA ILE A 6 9.89 37.82 -21.44
C ILE A 6 9.53 36.92 -20.26
N LEU A 7 8.29 36.42 -20.26
CA LEU A 7 7.82 35.42 -19.32
C LEU A 7 8.33 34.04 -19.78
N LEU A 8 9.39 33.58 -19.14
CA LEU A 8 9.90 32.22 -19.36
C LEU A 8 8.94 31.26 -18.60
N MET A 9 8.02 30.64 -19.32
CA MET A 9 7.26 29.51 -18.79
C MET A 9 8.22 28.32 -18.68
N ALA A 10 8.71 28.06 -17.49
CA ALA A 10 9.35 26.78 -17.17
C ALA A 10 8.27 25.71 -17.14
N LEU A 11 8.25 24.84 -18.13
CA LEU A 11 7.49 23.60 -18.11
C LEU A 11 8.18 22.69 -17.09
N ILE A 12 7.67 22.64 -15.88
CA ILE A 12 8.12 21.66 -14.88
C ILE A 12 7.47 20.34 -15.27
N LEU A 13 8.21 19.50 -15.99
CA LEU A 13 7.90 18.09 -16.15
C LEU A 13 8.10 17.44 -14.78
N LEU A 14 7.04 16.85 -14.27
CA LEU A 14 6.99 16.05 -13.04
C LEU A 14 7.78 14.76 -13.25
N PHE A 15 9.07 14.79 -12.94
CA PHE A 15 9.85 13.59 -12.76
C PHE A 15 10.10 13.39 -11.27
N GLY A 16 9.79 12.18 -10.79
CA GLY A 16 10.16 11.73 -9.46
C GLY A 16 11.66 11.94 -9.21
N CYS A 17 12.00 12.17 -7.96
CA CYS A 17 13.32 12.58 -7.50
C CYS A 17 14.36 11.45 -7.62
N GLY A 18 14.91 11.24 -8.81
CA GLY A 18 16.15 10.50 -9.04
C GLY A 18 17.13 11.42 -9.75
N LYS A 19 18.42 11.39 -9.39
CA LYS A 19 19.44 12.05 -10.19
C LYS A 19 19.53 11.33 -11.52
N GLN A 20 19.26 12.03 -12.61
CA GLN A 20 19.46 11.55 -13.96
C GLN A 20 20.96 11.58 -14.28
N GLU A 21 21.63 10.43 -14.31
CA GLU A 21 22.95 10.32 -14.93
C GLU A 21 22.77 10.07 -16.42
N ILE A 22 23.18 11.04 -17.22
CA ILE A 22 23.18 10.97 -18.68
C ILE A 22 24.50 10.31 -19.09
N TYR A 23 24.44 9.11 -19.64
CA TYR A 23 25.59 8.49 -20.29
C TYR A 23 25.51 8.75 -21.78
N ASP A 24 26.44 9.58 -22.29
CA ASP A 24 26.58 9.88 -23.69
C ASP A 24 27.23 8.66 -24.39
N TYR A 25 26.46 7.92 -25.17
CA TYR A 25 26.99 6.90 -26.05
C TYR A 25 27.19 7.55 -27.43
N ARG A 26 28.44 7.89 -27.75
CA ARG A 26 28.83 8.31 -29.12
C ARG A 26 29.37 7.11 -29.87
N ASP A 27 28.64 6.64 -30.83
CA ASP A 27 29.24 5.88 -31.91
C ASP A 27 29.80 6.85 -32.96
N ASP A 28 31.06 6.60 -33.40
CA ASP A 28 31.83 7.53 -34.23
C ASP A 28 31.34 7.55 -35.67
N GLY A 29 30.10 7.89 -35.95
CA GLY A 29 29.82 8.18 -37.36
C GLY A 29 28.41 8.08 -37.94
N ASP A 30 27.33 7.96 -37.19
CA ASP A 30 26.01 7.92 -37.82
C ASP A 30 24.99 8.94 -37.24
N GLU A 31 24.05 9.41 -38.12
CA GLU A 31 23.08 10.48 -37.85
C GLU A 31 21.99 10.12 -36.82
N ASN A 32 22.10 9.00 -36.09
CA ASN A 32 21.15 8.55 -35.10
C ASN A 32 21.79 8.55 -33.69
N ASP A 33 21.95 9.74 -33.10
CA ASP A 33 22.39 9.87 -31.69
C ASP A 33 21.27 9.47 -30.75
N TYR A 34 21.40 8.31 -30.09
CA TYR A 34 20.55 7.90 -29.00
C TYR A 34 21.27 8.06 -27.66
N VAL A 35 20.57 8.61 -26.68
CA VAL A 35 21.06 8.76 -25.31
C VAL A 35 20.34 7.77 -24.41
N ILE A 36 21.10 6.96 -23.68
CA ILE A 36 20.56 6.11 -22.61
C ILE A 36 20.46 6.96 -21.34
N VAL A 37 19.23 7.23 -20.93
CA VAL A 37 18.94 7.88 -19.66
C VAL A 37 18.63 6.76 -18.67
N ARG A 38 19.60 6.40 -17.81
CA ARG A 38 19.35 5.44 -16.74
C ARG A 38 18.44 6.08 -15.70
N THR A 39 17.36 5.39 -15.37
CA THR A 39 16.68 5.66 -14.12
C THR A 39 17.57 5.06 -13.03
N ASP A 40 18.24 5.93 -12.27
CA ASP A 40 18.95 5.50 -11.08
C ASP A 40 17.99 4.62 -10.26
N GLN A 41 18.51 3.50 -9.77
CA GLN A 41 17.80 2.73 -8.76
C GLN A 41 17.38 3.74 -7.69
N VAL A 42 16.10 3.79 -7.37
CA VAL A 42 15.57 4.72 -6.37
C VAL A 42 16.44 4.58 -5.12
N GLU A 43 17.24 5.62 -4.83
CA GLU A 43 18.09 5.63 -3.65
C GLU A 43 17.21 5.39 -2.42
N THR A 44 17.69 4.61 -1.50
CA THR A 44 17.00 4.36 -0.23
C THR A 44 17.79 4.91 0.93
N GLU A 45 17.10 5.23 2.01
CA GLU A 45 17.69 5.65 3.28
C GLU A 45 17.01 4.94 4.45
N VAL A 46 17.66 4.88 5.60
CA VAL A 46 17.08 4.28 6.80
C VAL A 46 16.48 5.38 7.66
N TYR A 47 15.18 5.29 7.90
CA TYR A 47 14.50 6.05 8.94
C TYR A 47 14.53 5.26 10.25
N GLN A 48 14.82 5.92 11.36
CA GLN A 48 14.83 5.29 12.68
C GLN A 48 14.36 6.27 13.76
N ASN A 49 13.55 5.76 14.69
CA ASN A 49 13.17 6.44 15.93
C ASN A 49 13.31 5.47 17.13
N ASN A 50 12.68 5.78 18.27
CA ASN A 50 12.74 4.93 19.47
C ASN A 50 11.93 3.63 19.34
N ASP A 51 10.91 3.61 18.49
CA ASP A 51 9.93 2.54 18.41
C ASP A 51 10.20 1.59 17.23
N PHE A 52 10.73 2.09 16.11
CA PHE A 52 11.00 1.29 14.92
C PHE A 52 12.08 1.87 14.03
N SER A 53 12.58 1.03 13.12
CA SER A 53 13.38 1.42 11.96
C SER A 53 12.80 0.84 10.69
N ILE A 54 12.98 1.54 9.56
CA ILE A 54 12.51 1.11 8.23
C ILE A 54 13.40 1.72 7.15
N THR A 55 13.70 0.95 6.12
CA THR A 55 14.31 1.46 4.89
C THR A 55 13.22 2.09 4.03
N ILE A 56 13.45 3.29 3.53
CA ILE A 56 12.48 4.04 2.74
C ILE A 56 13.12 4.57 1.47
N PRO A 57 12.37 4.84 0.40
CA PRO A 57 12.88 5.61 -0.72
C PRO A 57 13.32 7.00 -0.24
N LYS A 58 14.47 7.46 -0.71
CA LYS A 58 15.07 8.71 -0.28
C LYS A 58 14.17 9.91 -0.56
N GLY A 59 13.98 10.73 0.47
CA GLY A 59 13.11 11.91 0.40
C GLY A 59 11.63 11.63 0.63
N TRP A 60 11.24 10.38 0.88
CA TRP A 60 9.88 10.07 1.29
C TRP A 60 9.64 10.48 2.74
N MET A 61 8.40 10.79 3.06
CA MET A 61 7.99 11.20 4.39
C MET A 61 7.54 10.02 5.22
N VAL A 62 7.91 10.03 6.50
CA VAL A 62 7.44 9.07 7.50
C VAL A 62 6.57 9.78 8.52
N THR A 63 5.35 9.32 8.66
CA THR A 63 4.42 9.76 9.71
C THR A 63 3.98 8.56 10.54
N TYR A 64 3.77 8.76 11.81
CA TYR A 64 3.33 7.71 12.73
C TYR A 64 2.50 8.30 13.87
N ALA A 65 1.61 7.49 14.43
CA ALA A 65 0.76 7.88 15.56
C ALA A 65 0.32 6.62 16.34
N GLY A 66 -0.45 6.84 17.39
CA GLY A 66 -0.92 5.78 18.25
C GLY A 66 0.15 5.27 19.22
N TYR A 67 -0.18 4.23 19.97
CA TYR A 67 0.70 3.62 20.98
C TYR A 67 0.41 2.15 21.11
N ASN A 68 1.40 1.37 21.51
CA ASN A 68 1.27 -0.07 21.69
C ASN A 68 0.65 -0.73 20.43
N ILE A 69 -0.39 -1.55 20.64
CA ILE A 69 -1.09 -2.29 19.59
C ILE A 69 -1.90 -1.40 18.63
N TYR A 70 -2.13 -0.13 18.95
CA TYR A 70 -2.83 0.84 18.10
C TYR A 70 -1.86 1.72 17.30
N HIS A 71 -0.59 1.34 17.24
CA HIS A 71 0.42 2.08 16.50
C HIS A 71 0.20 1.97 15.00
N THR A 72 0.40 3.10 14.32
CA THR A 72 0.29 3.22 12.86
C THR A 72 1.50 3.93 12.29
N ILE A 73 1.92 3.52 11.09
CA ILE A 73 3.03 4.10 10.32
C ILE A 73 2.55 4.30 8.90
N ARG A 74 2.83 5.46 8.34
CA ARG A 74 2.66 5.75 6.92
C ARG A 74 3.96 6.32 6.37
N VAL A 75 4.46 5.73 5.30
CA VAL A 75 5.61 6.22 4.52
C VAL A 75 5.09 6.53 3.13
N TYR A 76 5.29 7.74 2.63
CA TYR A 76 4.72 8.14 1.35
C TYR A 76 5.60 9.14 0.60
N ASP A 77 5.47 9.17 -0.73
CA ASP A 77 6.05 10.18 -1.58
C ASP A 77 5.28 11.52 -1.39
N PRO A 78 5.94 12.60 -0.94
CA PRO A 78 5.27 13.89 -0.76
C PRO A 78 4.75 14.49 -2.08
N ASN A 79 5.27 14.07 -3.25
CA ASN A 79 4.84 14.54 -4.56
C ASN A 79 3.67 13.71 -5.12
N GLU A 80 3.57 12.43 -4.73
CA GLU A 80 2.49 11.52 -5.14
C GLU A 80 2.08 10.63 -3.97
N PRO A 81 1.20 11.10 -3.06
CA PRO A 81 0.86 10.41 -1.82
C PRO A 81 0.17 9.04 -1.98
N LEU A 82 -0.25 8.66 -3.20
CA LEU A 82 -0.73 7.32 -3.48
C LEU A 82 0.41 6.30 -3.51
N ASN A 83 1.65 6.76 -3.78
CA ASN A 83 2.84 5.96 -3.64
C ASN A 83 3.20 5.89 -2.14
N GLN A 84 2.79 4.82 -1.48
CA GLN A 84 2.91 4.73 -0.03
C GLN A 84 3.01 3.30 0.49
N MET A 85 3.52 3.19 1.69
CA MET A 85 3.49 2.02 2.56
C MET A 85 2.76 2.39 3.85
N PHE A 86 1.81 1.58 4.27
CA PHE A 86 0.98 1.83 5.44
C PHE A 86 0.88 0.60 6.33
N VAL A 87 0.97 0.80 7.63
CA VAL A 87 0.75 -0.22 8.66
C VAL A 87 -0.13 0.35 9.76
N LEU A 88 -1.14 -0.42 10.18
CA LEU A 88 -1.87 -0.22 11.42
C LEU A 88 -1.94 -1.58 12.13
N LEU A 89 -1.44 -1.67 13.35
CA LEU A 89 -1.30 -2.95 14.04
C LEU A 89 -2.64 -3.54 14.44
N LYS A 90 -3.60 -2.72 14.89
CA LYS A 90 -4.94 -3.17 15.28
C LYS A 90 -6.00 -2.11 14.98
N ALA A 91 -7.16 -2.58 14.53
CA ALA A 91 -8.39 -1.80 14.38
C ALA A 91 -9.52 -2.50 15.14
N GLU A 92 -10.27 -1.75 15.96
CA GLU A 92 -11.46 -2.20 16.70
C GLU A 92 -12.26 -1.02 17.24
N PRO A 93 -13.57 -1.20 17.53
CA PRO A 93 -14.40 -2.32 17.10
C PRO A 93 -14.90 -2.15 15.67
N LEU A 94 -15.30 -3.29 15.05
CA LEU A 94 -16.13 -3.29 13.85
C LEU A 94 -17.32 -4.23 14.17
N PHE A 95 -18.54 -3.71 14.24
CA PHE A 95 -19.69 -4.47 14.74
C PHE A 95 -20.08 -5.63 13.82
N HIS A 96 -20.65 -6.70 14.41
CA HIS A 96 -21.21 -7.81 13.67
C HIS A 96 -22.45 -7.43 12.90
N CYS A 97 -23.31 -6.58 13.51
CA CYS A 97 -24.59 -6.18 12.94
C CYS A 97 -25.03 -4.78 13.39
N GLU A 98 -25.95 -4.19 12.63
CA GLU A 98 -26.49 -2.86 12.92
C GLU A 98 -27.30 -2.82 14.22
N GLU A 99 -28.03 -3.89 14.55
CA GLU A 99 -28.83 -4.00 15.78
C GLU A 99 -27.92 -3.91 17.01
N GLY A 100 -26.78 -4.61 17.00
CA GLY A 100 -25.77 -4.55 18.05
C GLY A 100 -25.19 -3.15 18.20
N LYS A 101 -24.79 -2.52 17.11
CA LYS A 101 -24.31 -1.16 17.08
C LYS A 101 -25.32 -0.18 17.69
N GLN A 102 -26.58 -0.26 17.31
CA GLN A 102 -27.65 0.60 17.84
C GLN A 102 -27.88 0.37 19.35
N ALA A 103 -27.74 -0.87 19.82
CA ALA A 103 -27.84 -1.21 21.23
C ALA A 103 -26.69 -0.55 22.03
N TRP A 104 -25.47 -0.52 21.50
CA TRP A 104 -24.35 0.22 22.11
C TRP A 104 -24.62 1.73 22.19
N ILE A 105 -25.15 2.34 21.12
CA ILE A 105 -25.55 3.75 21.10
C ILE A 105 -26.59 4.03 22.18
N ALA A 106 -27.59 3.16 22.35
CA ALA A 106 -28.66 3.29 23.29
C ALA A 106 -28.20 3.25 24.76
N GLN A 107 -27.04 2.66 25.07
CA GLN A 107 -26.46 2.66 26.43
C GLN A 107 -25.98 4.07 26.85
N GLY A 108 -25.70 4.95 25.92
CA GLY A 108 -25.19 6.29 26.19
C GLY A 108 -23.73 6.35 26.66
N GLY A 109 -23.24 7.53 26.96
CA GLY A 109 -21.87 7.74 27.45
C GLY A 109 -20.80 7.19 26.53
N THR A 110 -19.77 6.55 27.07
CA THR A 110 -18.68 5.92 26.32
C THR A 110 -19.18 4.84 25.35
N SER A 111 -20.21 4.08 25.72
CA SER A 111 -20.81 3.06 24.85
C SER A 111 -21.40 3.67 23.58
N ALA A 112 -21.99 4.86 23.67
CA ALA A 112 -22.53 5.55 22.49
C ALA A 112 -21.38 6.02 21.54
N ILE A 113 -20.23 6.39 22.07
CA ILE A 113 -19.04 6.73 21.26
C ILE A 113 -18.57 5.47 20.52
N ILE A 114 -18.42 4.35 21.23
CA ILE A 114 -18.05 3.05 20.65
C ILE A 114 -19.06 2.64 19.58
N GLY A 115 -20.36 2.81 19.82
CA GLY A 115 -21.45 2.57 18.87
C GLY A 115 -21.36 3.41 17.58
N GLY A 116 -20.48 4.42 17.50
CA GLY A 116 -20.15 5.13 16.28
C GLY A 116 -19.34 4.32 15.26
N ALA A 117 -18.71 3.21 15.68
CA ALA A 117 -17.90 2.36 14.81
C ALA A 117 -18.74 1.71 13.69
N PRO A 118 -18.15 1.37 12.54
CA PRO A 118 -18.87 0.76 11.45
C PRO A 118 -19.26 -0.70 11.71
N VAL A 119 -20.20 -1.21 10.91
CA VAL A 119 -20.52 -2.64 10.83
C VAL A 119 -19.70 -3.28 9.73
N LEU A 120 -19.06 -4.41 10.02
CA LEU A 120 -18.33 -5.22 9.05
C LEU A 120 -19.20 -6.38 8.56
N TYR A 121 -19.97 -6.16 7.50
CA TYR A 121 -20.90 -7.16 6.97
C TYR A 121 -20.20 -8.36 6.32
N ASN A 122 -19.01 -8.16 5.78
CA ASN A 122 -18.18 -9.20 5.18
C ASN A 122 -16.87 -9.31 5.97
N PRO A 123 -16.82 -10.18 7.01
CA PRO A 123 -15.61 -10.36 7.81
C PRO A 123 -14.50 -11.04 7.00
N SER A 124 -13.74 -10.27 6.28
CA SER A 124 -12.62 -10.69 5.42
C SER A 124 -11.67 -9.52 5.21
N THR A 125 -10.49 -9.79 4.68
CA THR A 125 -9.55 -8.73 4.25
C THR A 125 -10.21 -7.76 3.26
N GLU A 126 -10.94 -8.28 2.28
CA GLU A 126 -11.67 -7.46 1.30
C GLU A 126 -12.71 -6.56 1.98
N GLY A 127 -13.60 -7.16 2.79
CA GLY A 127 -14.66 -6.42 3.47
C GLY A 127 -14.12 -5.35 4.41
N PHE A 128 -12.98 -5.62 5.07
CA PHE A 128 -12.31 -4.60 5.88
C PHE A 128 -11.86 -3.40 5.05
N TYR A 129 -11.18 -3.61 3.91
CA TYR A 129 -10.75 -2.49 3.07
C TYR A 129 -11.91 -1.75 2.41
N GLN A 130 -13.02 -2.40 2.13
CA GLN A 130 -14.27 -1.75 1.69
C GLN A 130 -14.88 -0.85 2.80
N THR A 131 -14.65 -1.18 4.07
CA THR A 131 -15.15 -0.44 5.25
C THR A 131 -14.09 0.50 5.84
N PHE A 132 -12.85 0.46 5.33
CA PHE A 132 -11.69 1.13 5.92
C PHE A 132 -11.91 2.62 6.16
N ASN A 133 -12.41 3.35 5.18
CA ASN A 133 -12.59 4.79 5.32
C ASN A 133 -13.62 5.15 6.40
N GLU A 134 -14.72 4.39 6.51
CA GLU A 134 -15.71 4.57 7.58
C GLU A 134 -15.09 4.31 8.97
N PHE A 135 -14.22 3.30 9.06
CA PHE A 135 -13.49 3.02 10.29
C PHE A 135 -12.53 4.14 10.65
N ILE A 136 -11.79 4.68 9.67
CA ILE A 136 -10.86 5.81 9.88
C ILE A 136 -11.62 7.06 10.32
N ASP A 137 -12.75 7.37 9.71
CA ASP A 137 -13.62 8.47 10.11
C ASP A 137 -14.08 8.31 11.56
N PHE A 138 -14.41 7.08 11.97
CA PHE A 138 -14.77 6.79 13.36
C PHE A 138 -13.61 7.05 14.32
N ILE A 139 -12.42 6.46 14.12
CA ILE A 139 -11.32 6.55 15.08
C ILE A 139 -10.72 7.95 15.17
N THR A 140 -10.74 8.73 14.09
CA THR A 140 -10.25 10.12 14.09
C THR A 140 -11.20 11.06 14.82
N ASN A 141 -12.49 10.73 14.90
CA ASN A 141 -13.50 11.51 15.62
C ASN A 141 -13.74 11.02 17.06
N ALA A 142 -13.40 9.77 17.38
CA ALA A 142 -13.73 9.16 18.67
C ALA A 142 -12.83 9.59 19.81
N ASP A 143 -11.54 9.79 19.54
CA ASP A 143 -10.55 10.21 20.54
C ASP A 143 -9.38 10.99 19.90
N ASN A 144 -8.41 11.39 20.75
CA ASN A 144 -7.24 12.16 20.31
C ASN A 144 -6.01 11.28 19.98
N THR A 145 -6.14 9.95 19.96
CA THR A 145 -5.01 9.03 19.75
C THR A 145 -4.29 9.31 18.43
N TYR A 146 -5.07 9.68 17.41
CA TYR A 146 -4.56 9.96 16.06
C TYR A 146 -4.64 11.45 15.68
N TYR A 147 -4.64 12.33 16.66
CA TYR A 147 -4.73 13.76 16.38
C TYR A 147 -3.61 14.25 15.45
N GLY A 148 -4.01 14.86 14.35
CA GLY A 148 -3.08 15.39 13.34
C GLY A 148 -2.41 14.33 12.45
N TYR A 149 -2.80 13.06 12.58
CA TYR A 149 -2.32 11.99 11.68
C TYR A 149 -3.25 11.84 10.48
N GLU A 150 -2.66 11.79 9.29
CA GLU A 150 -3.38 11.60 8.04
C GLU A 150 -3.33 10.14 7.60
N PHE A 151 -4.45 9.45 7.74
CA PHE A 151 -4.61 8.10 7.24
C PHE A 151 -4.69 8.07 5.70
N PRO A 152 -4.28 6.96 5.06
CA PRO A 152 -4.55 6.77 3.64
C PRO A 152 -6.07 6.65 3.39
N ASN A 153 -6.47 6.92 2.15
CA ASN A 153 -7.85 6.74 1.67
C ASN A 153 -7.87 5.60 0.66
N PHE A 154 -8.78 4.62 0.84
CA PHE A 154 -8.96 3.48 -0.03
C PHE A 154 -10.41 3.40 -0.55
N GLY A 155 -10.93 4.50 -1.11
CA GLY A 155 -12.29 4.56 -1.65
C GLY A 155 -12.48 3.63 -2.86
N ASN A 156 -13.70 3.14 -3.07
CA ASN A 156 -14.04 2.24 -4.18
C ASN A 156 -13.08 1.03 -4.30
N PHE A 157 -12.75 0.44 -3.16
CA PHE A 157 -11.84 -0.70 -3.12
C PHE A 157 -12.39 -1.91 -3.89
N ASN A 158 -11.59 -2.44 -4.83
CA ASN A 158 -11.94 -3.62 -5.62
C ASN A 158 -10.76 -4.58 -5.69
N VAL A 159 -11.03 -5.88 -5.49
CA VAL A 159 -10.03 -6.94 -5.57
C VAL A 159 -9.76 -7.32 -7.02
N ILE A 160 -8.47 -7.40 -7.40
CA ILE A 160 -8.01 -7.93 -8.69
C ILE A 160 -7.61 -9.39 -8.54
N GLU A 161 -6.81 -9.70 -7.51
CA GLU A 161 -6.27 -11.03 -7.23
C GLU A 161 -6.28 -11.32 -5.74
N THR A 162 -6.40 -12.59 -5.39
CA THR A 162 -6.39 -13.08 -4.01
C THR A 162 -5.36 -14.18 -3.88
N TYR A 163 -4.51 -14.08 -2.86
CA TYR A 163 -3.49 -15.07 -2.52
C TYR A 163 -3.74 -15.61 -1.11
N PRO A 164 -3.40 -16.88 -0.85
CA PRO A 164 -3.58 -17.44 0.48
C PRO A 164 -2.66 -16.74 1.49
N SER A 165 -3.20 -16.39 2.65
CA SER A 165 -2.41 -16.00 3.80
C SER A 165 -2.00 -17.23 4.60
N ASN A 166 -0.73 -17.28 5.01
CA ASN A 166 -0.18 -18.34 5.85
C ASN A 166 0.34 -17.77 7.17
N SER A 167 -0.22 -16.65 7.62
CA SER A 167 0.18 -16.05 8.89
C SER A 167 -0.28 -16.89 10.09
N SER A 168 0.38 -16.73 11.21
CA SER A 168 -0.02 -17.39 12.47
C SER A 168 -1.44 -16.97 12.93
N LEU A 169 -1.96 -15.85 12.44
CA LEU A 169 -3.31 -15.36 12.69
C LEU A 169 -4.37 -16.04 11.82
N SER A 170 -4.00 -16.62 10.68
CA SER A 170 -4.97 -17.24 9.75
C SER A 170 -5.84 -18.31 10.38
N ALA A 171 -5.35 -18.98 11.44
CA ALA A 171 -6.13 -19.95 12.20
C ALA A 171 -7.28 -19.34 13.04
N TYR A 172 -7.27 -18.02 13.24
CA TYR A 172 -8.22 -17.28 14.07
C TYR A 172 -9.00 -16.24 13.28
N ALA A 173 -8.61 -16.01 12.04
CA ALA A 173 -9.15 -14.94 11.18
C ALA A 173 -10.19 -15.48 10.19
N TYR A 174 -11.14 -14.63 9.86
CA TYR A 174 -12.12 -14.85 8.80
C TYR A 174 -11.59 -14.34 7.47
N GLY A 175 -11.70 -15.16 6.43
CA GLY A 175 -11.36 -14.75 5.06
C GLY A 175 -9.97 -14.10 4.96
N ASP A 176 -8.99 -14.59 5.73
CA ASP A 176 -7.64 -14.08 5.80
C ASP A 176 -6.92 -14.36 4.47
N SER A 177 -6.63 -13.32 3.73
CA SER A 177 -6.05 -13.37 2.40
C SER A 177 -5.12 -12.20 2.19
N LEU A 178 -4.15 -12.40 1.31
CA LEU A 178 -3.38 -11.31 0.73
C LEU A 178 -4.08 -10.90 -0.57
N LEU A 179 -4.29 -9.62 -0.77
CA LEU A 179 -5.03 -9.10 -1.90
C LEU A 179 -4.14 -8.20 -2.75
N ARG A 180 -4.31 -8.30 -4.07
CA ARG A 180 -4.00 -7.22 -5.00
C ARG A 180 -5.31 -6.53 -5.34
N GLY A 181 -5.37 -5.22 -5.21
CA GLY A 181 -6.60 -4.46 -5.39
C GLY A 181 -6.38 -3.08 -5.96
N THR A 182 -7.44 -2.50 -6.51
CA THR A 182 -7.49 -1.10 -6.91
C THR A 182 -8.37 -0.30 -5.97
N PHE A 183 -8.12 0.99 -5.90
CA PHE A 183 -8.89 1.94 -5.10
C PHE A 183 -8.89 3.33 -5.73
N SER A 184 -9.72 4.22 -5.21
CA SER A 184 -9.74 5.62 -5.63
C SER A 184 -9.43 6.52 -4.44
N ALA A 185 -8.55 7.49 -4.64
CA ALA A 185 -8.28 8.54 -3.67
C ALA A 185 -7.99 9.87 -4.40
N ASP A 186 -8.60 10.95 -3.95
CA ASP A 186 -8.40 12.32 -4.47
C ASP A 186 -8.55 12.44 -6.01
N GLY A 187 -9.47 11.65 -6.57
CA GLY A 187 -9.76 11.65 -8.00
C GLY A 187 -8.76 10.87 -8.87
N LYS A 188 -7.81 10.16 -8.25
CA LYS A 188 -6.86 9.27 -8.92
C LYS A 188 -7.20 7.81 -8.61
N GLU A 189 -6.80 6.92 -9.51
CA GLU A 189 -6.83 5.47 -9.27
C GLU A 189 -5.49 5.01 -8.73
N GLY A 190 -5.54 4.19 -7.67
CA GLY A 190 -4.39 3.51 -7.11
C GLY A 190 -4.51 2.00 -7.25
N GLU A 191 -3.39 1.33 -7.17
CA GLU A 191 -3.28 -0.12 -7.12
C GLU A 191 -2.27 -0.53 -6.06
N GLY A 192 -2.47 -1.70 -5.43
CA GLY A 192 -1.56 -2.14 -4.37
C GLY A 192 -1.79 -3.54 -3.87
N LEU A 193 -0.94 -3.91 -2.90
CA LEU A 193 -1.03 -5.12 -2.10
C LEU A 193 -1.62 -4.78 -0.72
N PHE A 194 -2.53 -5.63 -0.27
CA PHE A 194 -3.29 -5.41 0.95
C PHE A 194 -3.36 -6.67 1.80
N ALA A 195 -3.19 -6.52 3.11
CA ALA A 195 -3.38 -7.58 4.09
C ALA A 195 -4.12 -7.05 5.31
N ALA A 196 -4.98 -7.88 5.88
CA ALA A 196 -5.63 -7.62 7.15
C ALA A 196 -6.19 -8.94 7.71
N SER A 197 -5.99 -9.22 8.99
CA SER A 197 -6.52 -10.43 9.63
C SER A 197 -7.72 -10.07 10.51
N VAL A 198 -8.92 -10.39 10.05
CA VAL A 198 -10.20 -10.11 10.74
C VAL A 198 -10.48 -11.22 11.73
N CYS A 199 -10.45 -10.93 13.03
CA CYS A 199 -10.69 -11.89 14.10
C CYS A 199 -11.97 -11.52 14.87
N ASP A 200 -12.73 -12.53 15.29
CA ASP A 200 -13.90 -12.34 16.11
C ASP A 200 -13.52 -12.10 17.58
N PHE A 201 -13.97 -11.00 18.16
CA PHE A 201 -13.88 -10.80 19.61
C PHE A 201 -14.84 -11.73 20.35
N GLY A 202 -15.96 -12.09 19.73
CA GLY A 202 -17.02 -12.93 20.23
C GLY A 202 -18.35 -12.21 20.34
N SER A 203 -19.40 -13.01 20.32
CA SER A 203 -20.78 -12.56 20.50
C SER A 203 -21.14 -12.50 22.00
N PHE A 204 -21.85 -11.45 22.37
CA PHE A 204 -22.43 -11.32 23.70
C PHE A 204 -23.75 -10.56 23.65
N PRO A 205 -24.69 -10.88 24.54
CA PRO A 205 -25.99 -10.21 24.55
C PRO A 205 -25.88 -8.78 25.08
N ILE A 206 -26.46 -7.84 24.35
CA ILE A 206 -26.66 -6.45 24.77
C ILE A 206 -28.14 -6.10 24.69
N GLY A 207 -28.66 -5.42 25.70
CA GLY A 207 -30.08 -5.07 25.74
C GLY A 207 -30.40 -3.84 24.86
N THR A 208 -31.50 -3.94 24.12
CA THR A 208 -32.07 -2.84 23.35
C THR A 208 -33.15 -2.15 24.18
N GLY A 209 -32.87 -1.02 24.85
CA GLY A 209 -33.94 -0.25 25.47
C GLY A 209 -33.67 0.38 26.81
N ASN A 210 -34.63 1.19 27.25
CA ASN A 210 -34.53 2.06 28.42
C ASN A 210 -34.80 1.27 29.69
N VAL A 211 -33.98 1.45 30.73
CA VAL A 211 -33.95 0.71 32.03
C VAL A 211 -35.26 0.70 32.80
N ASN A 212 -36.27 1.44 32.41
CA ASN A 212 -37.51 1.62 33.14
C ASN A 212 -38.69 0.72 32.68
N ASN A 213 -38.53 -0.04 31.62
CA ASN A 213 -39.57 -0.92 31.10
C ASN A 213 -39.04 -2.30 30.74
N TYR A 214 -39.66 -3.29 31.35
CA TYR A 214 -39.45 -4.73 31.29
C TYR A 214 -39.12 -5.28 29.91
N VAL A 215 -38.25 -6.31 29.95
CA VAL A 215 -37.82 -7.16 28.82
C VAL A 215 -37.17 -6.38 27.71
N LEU A 216 -35.91 -6.16 27.88
CA LEU A 216 -35.03 -5.74 26.81
C LEU A 216 -34.88 -6.92 25.88
N GLU A 217 -35.27 -6.77 24.65
CA GLU A 217 -34.82 -7.65 23.59
C GLU A 217 -33.30 -7.65 23.60
N GLN A 218 -32.69 -8.82 23.59
CA GLN A 218 -31.26 -8.96 23.56
C GLN A 218 -30.82 -9.19 22.10
N VAL A 219 -29.86 -8.43 21.68
CA VAL A 219 -29.22 -8.57 20.39
C VAL A 219 -27.73 -8.88 20.54
N ASP A 220 -27.07 -9.33 19.51
CA ASP A 220 -25.63 -9.55 19.52
C ASP A 220 -24.90 -8.20 19.57
N GLY A 221 -24.21 -7.95 20.66
CA GLY A 221 -23.35 -6.76 20.87
C GLY A 221 -21.90 -6.96 20.44
N GLY A 222 -21.58 -8.11 19.85
CA GLY A 222 -20.23 -8.49 19.46
C GLY A 222 -19.65 -7.68 18.31
N TYR A 223 -18.35 -7.79 18.15
CA TYR A 223 -17.60 -7.08 17.12
C TYR A 223 -16.36 -7.85 16.69
N TYR A 224 -15.82 -7.48 15.54
CA TYR A 224 -14.54 -7.93 15.02
C TYR A 224 -13.40 -7.00 15.43
N MET A 225 -12.22 -7.58 15.53
CA MET A 225 -10.93 -6.91 15.64
C MET A 225 -10.13 -7.25 14.40
N VAL A 226 -9.43 -6.29 13.85
CA VAL A 226 -8.60 -6.49 12.67
C VAL A 226 -7.16 -6.21 13.01
N TYR A 227 -6.28 -7.10 12.63
CA TYR A 227 -4.86 -7.06 12.92
C TYR A 227 -4.02 -7.04 11.65
N ASN A 228 -2.75 -6.59 11.77
CA ASN A 228 -1.79 -6.59 10.67
C ASN A 228 -2.35 -5.95 9.40
N ILE A 229 -2.90 -4.76 9.54
CA ILE A 229 -3.43 -3.99 8.43
C ILE A 229 -2.24 -3.39 7.70
N ILE A 230 -1.96 -3.88 6.49
CA ILE A 230 -0.81 -3.50 5.68
C ILE A 230 -1.31 -3.13 4.29
N ALA A 231 -0.86 -1.97 3.78
CA ALA A 231 -1.08 -1.58 2.40
C ALA A 231 0.23 -1.07 1.79
N ILE A 232 0.54 -1.56 0.59
CA ILE A 232 1.67 -1.12 -0.23
C ILE A 232 1.06 -0.68 -1.56
N THR A 233 1.03 0.62 -1.83
CA THR A 233 0.27 1.15 -2.96
C THR A 233 1.06 2.14 -3.80
N THR A 234 0.62 2.31 -5.04
CA THR A 234 1.06 3.38 -5.93
C THR A 234 -0.11 3.89 -6.78
N VAL A 235 0.14 4.92 -7.58
CA VAL A 235 -0.72 5.21 -8.73
C VAL A 235 -0.80 3.94 -9.59
N LYS A 236 -1.99 3.58 -10.06
CA LYS A 236 -2.29 2.31 -10.74
C LYS A 236 -1.31 1.97 -11.87
N ASP A 237 -1.00 2.93 -12.73
CA ASP A 237 -0.13 2.70 -13.89
C ASP A 237 1.36 2.52 -13.53
N SER A 238 1.74 2.80 -12.28
CA SER A 238 3.11 2.70 -11.78
C SER A 238 3.32 1.50 -10.85
N PHE A 239 2.26 0.77 -10.49
CA PHE A 239 2.32 -0.24 -9.43
C PHE A 239 3.39 -1.30 -9.69
N VAL A 240 3.43 -1.86 -10.88
CA VAL A 240 4.37 -2.94 -11.24
C VAL A 240 5.83 -2.49 -11.16
N ASP A 241 6.11 -1.23 -11.49
CA ASP A 241 7.47 -0.66 -11.47
C ASP A 241 7.98 -0.47 -10.02
N TYR A 242 7.08 -0.14 -9.07
CA TYR A 242 7.42 0.15 -7.67
C TYR A 242 7.24 -1.02 -6.71
N GLU A 243 6.41 -2.01 -7.05
CA GLU A 243 6.01 -3.08 -6.14
C GLU A 243 7.19 -3.76 -5.45
N SER A 244 8.20 -4.20 -6.22
CA SER A 244 9.37 -4.89 -5.68
C SER A 244 10.16 -4.02 -4.70
N LEU A 245 10.36 -2.74 -5.03
CA LEU A 245 11.07 -1.80 -4.17
C LEU A 245 10.29 -1.56 -2.87
N LEU A 246 9.00 -1.21 -2.97
CA LEU A 246 8.19 -0.89 -1.80
C LEU A 246 7.97 -2.11 -0.90
N THR A 247 7.82 -3.30 -1.47
CA THR A 247 7.72 -4.54 -0.69
C THR A 247 9.01 -4.82 0.07
N LYS A 248 10.19 -4.64 -0.55
CA LYS A 248 11.48 -4.75 0.14
C LYS A 248 11.65 -3.70 1.24
N CYS A 249 11.25 -2.45 0.96
CA CYS A 249 11.26 -1.39 1.97
C CYS A 249 10.34 -1.74 3.15
N MET A 250 9.12 -2.17 2.90
CA MET A 250 8.17 -2.58 3.94
C MET A 250 8.70 -3.77 4.74
N SER A 251 9.32 -4.77 4.10
CA SER A 251 9.92 -5.94 4.76
C SER A 251 11.08 -5.57 5.70
N SER A 252 11.66 -4.39 5.57
CA SER A 252 12.72 -3.90 6.45
C SER A 252 12.21 -3.27 7.75
N LEU A 253 10.87 -3.15 7.92
CA LEU A 253 10.29 -2.60 9.14
C LEU A 253 10.64 -3.49 10.34
N ASP A 254 11.35 -2.92 11.31
CA ASP A 254 11.76 -3.59 12.54
C ASP A 254 11.37 -2.75 13.76
N TYR A 255 10.54 -3.33 14.61
CA TYR A 255 10.13 -2.70 15.86
C TYR A 255 11.16 -2.93 16.96
N SER A 256 11.48 -1.89 17.72
CA SER A 256 12.41 -1.99 18.83
C SER A 256 11.93 -3.01 19.89
N SER A 257 12.86 -3.67 20.55
CA SER A 257 12.55 -4.64 21.61
C SER A 257 11.74 -4.02 22.76
N SER A 258 11.96 -2.74 23.05
CA SER A 258 11.21 -1.98 24.07
C SER A 258 9.76 -1.75 23.64
N PHE A 259 9.53 -1.40 22.37
CA PHE A 259 8.17 -1.25 21.83
C PHE A 259 7.42 -2.59 21.84
N VAL A 260 8.04 -3.65 21.36
CA VAL A 260 7.46 -5.02 21.36
C VAL A 260 7.12 -5.46 22.77
N ALA A 261 8.01 -5.25 23.74
CA ALA A 261 7.76 -5.62 25.14
C ALA A 261 6.58 -4.84 25.75
N ALA A 262 6.53 -3.51 25.53
CA ALA A 262 5.43 -2.67 26.01
C ALA A 262 4.09 -3.08 25.38
N THR A 263 4.08 -3.36 24.08
CA THR A 263 2.86 -3.79 23.37
C THR A 263 2.37 -5.15 23.84
N ASN A 264 3.26 -6.13 24.01
CA ASN A 264 2.91 -7.45 24.51
C ASN A 264 2.39 -7.43 25.96
N GLN A 265 2.96 -6.53 26.79
CA GLN A 265 2.49 -6.36 28.17
C GLN A 265 1.10 -5.71 28.25
N ALA A 266 0.80 -4.79 27.34
CA ALA A 266 -0.50 -4.11 27.26
C ALA A 266 -1.61 -5.01 26.70
N SER A 267 -1.26 -6.08 25.98
CA SER A 267 -2.18 -6.97 25.30
C SER A 267 -2.52 -8.17 26.18
N ASN A 268 -3.61 -8.09 26.96
CA ASN A 268 -4.13 -9.20 27.77
C ASN A 268 -5.03 -10.16 26.98
N GLU A 269 -4.97 -10.15 25.66
CA GLU A 269 -5.91 -10.88 24.80
C GLU A 269 -5.46 -12.31 24.50
N LYS A 270 -6.41 -13.23 24.31
CA LYS A 270 -6.13 -14.63 23.91
C LYS A 270 -5.37 -14.70 22.59
N VAL A 271 -5.52 -13.71 21.75
CA VAL A 271 -4.84 -13.56 20.46
C VAL A 271 -3.40 -13.03 20.64
N ALA A 272 -3.06 -12.43 21.77
CA ALA A 272 -1.75 -11.87 22.06
C ALA A 272 -0.59 -12.88 21.95
N LEU A 273 -0.85 -14.17 22.21
CA LEU A 273 0.15 -15.22 21.99
C LEU A 273 0.41 -15.51 20.52
N ALA A 274 -0.58 -15.30 19.64
CA ALA A 274 -0.40 -15.36 18.19
C ALA A 274 0.21 -14.07 17.64
N MET A 275 0.06 -12.96 18.37
CA MET A 275 0.58 -11.64 18.01
C MET A 275 1.99 -11.40 18.55
N GLN A 276 2.93 -12.18 18.13
CA GLN A 276 4.31 -11.72 18.09
C GLN A 276 4.40 -10.76 16.90
N ILE A 277 4.22 -9.46 17.16
CA ILE A 277 4.05 -8.43 16.12
C ILE A 277 5.07 -8.57 14.99
N SER A 278 6.35 -8.68 15.32
CA SER A 278 7.42 -8.85 14.34
C SER A 278 7.28 -10.16 13.55
N LYS A 279 6.87 -11.25 14.21
CA LYS A 279 6.72 -12.54 13.54
C LYS A 279 5.57 -12.53 12.55
N ASN A 280 4.39 -12.07 12.96
CA ASN A 280 3.21 -12.02 12.10
C ASN A 280 3.38 -11.05 10.95
N PHE A 281 4.03 -9.91 11.19
CA PHE A 281 4.37 -8.98 10.15
C PHE A 281 5.28 -9.63 9.09
N ASN A 282 6.34 -10.31 9.53
CA ASN A 282 7.26 -11.00 8.62
C ASN A 282 6.55 -12.12 7.85
N GLU A 283 5.67 -12.91 8.50
CA GLU A 283 4.88 -13.95 7.82
C GLU A 283 3.98 -13.38 6.71
N VAL A 284 3.37 -12.20 6.93
CA VAL A 284 2.58 -11.51 5.90
C VAL A 284 3.49 -11.02 4.77
N MET A 285 4.64 -10.44 5.09
CA MET A 285 5.59 -9.97 4.08
C MET A 285 6.19 -11.13 3.26
N ASP A 286 6.50 -12.26 3.88
CA ASP A 286 6.91 -13.49 3.19
C ASP A 286 5.79 -13.99 2.27
N GLY A 287 4.53 -13.86 2.69
CA GLY A 287 3.36 -14.14 1.88
C GLY A 287 3.27 -13.25 0.64
N PHE A 288 3.50 -11.94 0.77
CA PHE A 288 3.55 -11.03 -0.38
C PHE A 288 4.69 -11.38 -1.34
N MET A 289 5.88 -11.68 -0.83
CA MET A 289 7.01 -12.09 -1.66
C MET A 289 6.72 -13.41 -2.41
N SER A 290 6.13 -14.41 -1.73
CA SER A 290 5.75 -15.67 -2.35
C SER A 290 4.62 -15.51 -3.36
N SER A 291 3.66 -14.62 -3.11
CA SER A 291 2.56 -14.34 -4.03
C SER A 291 3.07 -13.72 -5.32
N TRP A 292 4.11 -12.90 -5.23
CA TRP A 292 4.77 -12.31 -6.40
C TRP A 292 5.37 -13.38 -7.33
N GLU A 293 5.94 -14.46 -6.79
CA GLU A 293 6.46 -15.58 -7.58
C GLU A 293 5.33 -16.39 -8.29
N ASN A 294 4.14 -16.42 -7.68
CA ASN A 294 2.97 -17.17 -8.17
C ASN A 294 1.96 -16.33 -8.96
N ARG A 295 2.25 -15.08 -9.20
CA ARG A 295 1.35 -14.12 -9.85
C ARG A 295 0.98 -14.56 -11.27
N ASN A 296 -0.20 -14.12 -11.70
CA ASN A 296 -0.66 -14.32 -13.08
C ASN A 296 0.14 -13.44 -14.04
N ARG A 297 1.32 -13.92 -14.43
CA ARG A 297 2.25 -13.20 -15.33
C ARG A 297 1.58 -12.70 -16.61
N SER A 298 0.62 -13.44 -17.14
CA SER A 298 -0.11 -13.03 -18.36
C SER A 298 -0.92 -11.75 -18.17
N PHE A 299 -1.53 -11.58 -17.00
CA PHE A 299 -2.28 -10.35 -16.67
C PHE A 299 -1.32 -9.16 -16.51
N ASP A 300 -0.23 -9.34 -15.80
CA ASP A 300 0.79 -8.30 -15.61
C ASP A 300 1.41 -7.87 -16.92
N ILE A 301 1.78 -8.81 -17.78
CA ILE A 301 2.32 -8.53 -19.11
C ILE A 301 1.31 -7.72 -19.93
N MET A 302 0.03 -8.09 -19.89
CA MET A 302 -1.01 -7.37 -20.63
C MET A 302 -1.21 -5.95 -20.08
N SER A 303 -1.23 -5.79 -18.76
CA SER A 303 -1.35 -4.48 -18.11
C SER A 303 -0.16 -3.57 -18.43
N GLN A 304 1.06 -4.10 -18.36
CA GLN A 304 2.27 -3.36 -18.72
C GLN A 304 2.31 -2.97 -20.19
N LYS A 305 1.95 -3.88 -21.10
CA LYS A 305 1.83 -3.58 -22.54
C LYS A 305 0.82 -2.48 -22.80
N GLN A 306 -0.30 -2.50 -22.09
CA GLN A 306 -1.33 -1.47 -22.22
C GLN A 306 -0.84 -0.11 -21.68
N SER A 307 -0.19 -0.10 -20.53
CA SER A 307 0.42 1.09 -19.94
C SER A 307 1.49 1.68 -20.86
N ASP A 308 2.44 0.86 -21.32
CA ASP A 308 3.49 1.31 -22.24
C ASP A 308 2.90 1.89 -23.54
N ALA A 309 1.86 1.25 -24.10
CA ALA A 309 1.19 1.74 -25.31
C ALA A 309 0.47 3.09 -25.07
N ILE A 310 -0.20 3.28 -23.92
CA ILE A 310 -0.88 4.53 -23.56
C ILE A 310 0.13 5.66 -23.36
N LEU A 311 1.28 5.35 -22.75
CA LEU A 311 2.35 6.31 -22.48
C LEU A 311 3.24 6.56 -23.72
N GLY A 312 3.04 5.81 -24.80
CA GLY A 312 3.78 5.96 -26.04
C GLY A 312 5.19 5.35 -26.03
N TYR A 313 5.39 4.29 -25.23
CA TYR A 313 6.64 3.56 -25.11
C TYR A 313 6.56 2.15 -25.68
N GLU A 314 7.70 1.64 -26.11
CA GLU A 314 7.98 0.23 -26.30
C GLU A 314 9.21 -0.18 -25.48
N ARG A 315 9.32 -1.45 -25.13
CA ARG A 315 10.46 -1.97 -24.35
C ARG A 315 11.45 -2.63 -25.28
N VAL A 316 12.72 -2.35 -25.03
CA VAL A 316 13.84 -2.93 -25.78
C VAL A 316 14.85 -3.54 -24.82
N TYR A 317 15.49 -4.61 -25.28
CA TYR A 317 16.52 -5.31 -24.56
C TYR A 317 17.90 -4.93 -25.13
N ASP A 318 18.79 -4.48 -24.27
CA ASP A 318 20.18 -4.19 -24.61
C ASP A 318 21.00 -5.48 -24.52
N THR A 319 21.50 -5.96 -25.63
CA THR A 319 22.27 -7.22 -25.74
C THR A 319 23.66 -7.12 -25.13
N GLU A 320 24.19 -5.91 -24.90
CA GLU A 320 25.50 -5.69 -24.30
C GLU A 320 25.45 -5.69 -22.76
N THR A 321 24.41 -5.03 -22.20
CA THR A 321 24.27 -4.89 -20.75
C THR A 321 23.33 -5.93 -20.13
N ASN A 322 22.52 -6.61 -20.93
CA ASN A 322 21.41 -7.46 -20.51
C ASN A 322 20.34 -6.71 -19.72
N GLU A 323 20.11 -5.44 -20.02
CA GLU A 323 19.16 -4.57 -19.35
C GLU A 323 17.99 -4.23 -20.28
N ILE A 324 16.83 -3.86 -19.67
CA ILE A 324 15.63 -3.47 -20.40
C ILE A 324 15.43 -1.96 -20.26
N TYR A 325 15.13 -1.32 -21.37
CA TYR A 325 14.86 0.09 -21.45
C TYR A 325 13.51 0.38 -22.10
N LYS A 326 12.90 1.52 -21.76
CA LYS A 326 11.74 2.07 -22.47
C LYS A 326 12.24 3.01 -23.58
N ALA A 327 11.86 2.76 -24.79
CA ALA A 327 12.09 3.64 -25.94
C ALA A 327 10.77 4.23 -26.44
N THR A 328 10.81 5.36 -27.14
CA THR A 328 9.62 5.91 -27.79
C THR A 328 9.05 4.90 -28.78
N ASN A 329 7.74 4.79 -28.85
CA ASN A 329 7.03 3.84 -29.72
C ASN A 329 7.48 4.02 -31.19
N GLY A 330 7.81 2.92 -31.87
CA GLY A 330 8.39 2.94 -33.22
C GLY A 330 9.92 3.07 -33.25
N PHE A 331 10.59 3.02 -32.11
CA PHE A 331 12.05 3.01 -32.04
C PHE A 331 12.63 1.84 -32.85
N MET A 332 12.12 0.62 -32.64
CA MET A 332 12.58 -0.59 -33.34
C MET A 332 12.26 -0.59 -34.83
N ASP A 333 11.34 0.26 -35.30
CA ASP A 333 11.02 0.39 -36.73
C ASP A 333 12.11 1.16 -37.49
N VAL A 334 12.89 1.99 -36.78
CA VAL A 334 13.93 2.88 -37.37
C VAL A 334 15.33 2.52 -36.90
N TYR A 335 15.46 1.69 -35.87
CA TYR A 335 16.74 1.23 -35.35
C TYR A 335 17.27 0.07 -36.20
N ASP A 336 18.43 0.20 -36.81
CA ASP A 336 19.00 -0.77 -37.75
C ASP A 336 20.29 -1.44 -37.25
N GLU A 337 20.72 -1.14 -36.01
CA GLU A 337 21.87 -1.77 -35.39
C GLU A 337 21.52 -3.04 -34.60
N ASP A 338 22.55 -3.74 -34.09
CA ASP A 338 22.39 -5.04 -33.45
C ASP A 338 22.27 -5.00 -31.92
N ARG A 339 22.51 -3.86 -31.28
CA ARG A 339 22.58 -3.72 -29.83
C ARG A 339 21.22 -3.89 -29.17
N PHE A 340 20.19 -3.18 -29.64
CA PHE A 340 18.85 -3.27 -29.07
C PHE A 340 17.99 -4.24 -29.85
N LYS A 341 17.20 -5.01 -29.10
CA LYS A 341 16.24 -6.00 -29.65
C LYS A 341 14.88 -5.83 -29.00
N PRO A 342 13.77 -6.13 -29.70
CA PRO A 342 12.46 -6.20 -29.05
C PRO A 342 12.49 -7.21 -27.91
N ILE A 343 11.81 -6.91 -26.78
CA ILE A 343 11.69 -7.84 -25.67
C ILE A 343 10.72 -8.99 -26.00
N THR A 344 10.94 -10.12 -25.37
CA THR A 344 10.02 -11.26 -25.37
C THR A 344 9.06 -11.18 -24.19
N GLU A 345 7.98 -11.97 -24.18
CA GLU A 345 6.97 -11.89 -23.12
C GLU A 345 7.50 -12.19 -21.71
N ASP A 346 8.44 -13.11 -21.60
CA ASP A 346 9.11 -13.46 -20.35
C ASP A 346 9.97 -12.33 -19.77
N MET A 347 10.43 -11.40 -20.60
CA MET A 347 11.23 -10.25 -20.19
C MET A 347 10.39 -9.11 -19.59
N TYR A 348 9.06 -9.14 -19.70
CA TYR A 348 8.22 -8.11 -19.06
C TYR A 348 8.28 -8.14 -17.53
N SER A 349 8.74 -9.23 -16.92
CA SER A 349 8.95 -9.33 -15.48
C SER A 349 10.28 -8.74 -14.99
N GLU A 350 11.17 -8.38 -15.90
CA GLU A 350 12.45 -7.78 -15.55
C GLU A 350 12.30 -6.26 -15.29
N PRO A 351 13.10 -5.70 -14.38
CA PRO A 351 13.05 -4.28 -14.08
C PRO A 351 13.49 -3.42 -15.27
N ILE A 352 12.89 -2.25 -15.40
CA ILE A 352 13.29 -1.24 -16.38
C ILE A 352 14.51 -0.49 -15.84
N SER A 353 15.60 -0.46 -16.63
CA SER A 353 16.87 0.20 -16.26
C SER A 353 16.94 1.66 -16.68
N GLY A 354 16.03 2.11 -17.53
CA GLY A 354 16.02 3.50 -17.99
C GLY A 354 15.23 3.71 -19.28
N TYR A 355 15.55 4.82 -19.94
CA TYR A 355 14.90 5.24 -21.17
C TYR A 355 15.95 5.41 -22.29
N ILE A 356 15.53 5.21 -23.52
CA ILE A 356 16.28 5.55 -24.72
C ILE A 356 15.59 6.75 -25.33
N GLU A 357 16.32 7.86 -25.43
CA GLU A 357 15.84 9.11 -26.03
C GLU A 357 16.64 9.40 -27.30
N LYS A 358 15.96 9.89 -28.33
CA LYS A 358 16.63 10.41 -29.54
C LYS A 358 17.05 11.84 -29.28
N GLN A 359 18.33 12.15 -29.54
CA GLN A 359 18.83 13.53 -29.46
C GLN A 359 18.27 14.42 -30.56
#